data_b637d085baea9e634012583c154017d7
#
_entry.id   b637d085baea9e634012583c154017d7
#
_cell.length_a   1.000
_cell.length_b   1.000
_cell.length_c   1.000
_cell.angle_alpha   90.00
_cell.angle_beta   90.00
_cell.angle_gamma   90.00
#
_symmetry.space_group_name_H-M   'P 1'
#
loop_
_entity.id
_entity.type
_entity.pdbx_description
1 polymer ?
#
loop_
_entity_poly.entity_id
_entity_poly.type
_entity_poly.pdbx_seq_one_letter_code
_entity_poly.pdbx_strand_id
1 'polypeptide(L)'
;MELRMRSWLALLILLSCSLPARAEVRAALDRYGITAADAVTLTLEATDLLEQKPDLTALERDFRVLSSRRIIISSHTSASRVVRTRWQLQLRPRRSGKLKIPPLRLGEQLSQALEIEVTGNLPPDHSRSGLFMDSLLSQDRVYHHAQLLYTARAFHREPLPPQARFQPPQLADAVVIALTEPRHYDTDREGERWQVMEQRFALFPASEGLHTLHGARLILEDGGDAETDGVVLAAAERFEVEVLPQAHHNQRGYWLPAERLSIEELTPLPDGLQPGESFTREIRLSAVGLPANALPALLIPEQLDGAFARLEDVSLAETKTPQGLVSSRTEKVVIEPLGEGELELPAIDLHWWNTLSDRGQILTLPARQLMVGAVTLPPGAAAPDPAPSRRGSALDPPSRLLVAGLGLVSIISSLGWL
;
A
#
# COMPACT_ATOMS: atom_id res chain seq x y z
N MET A 1 -64.84 39.20 -6.77
CA MET A 1 -63.73 39.41 -7.72
C MET A 1 -62.40 39.27 -7.03
N GLU A 2 -62.32 39.24 -5.72
CA GLU A 2 -61.07 39.16 -4.94
C GLU A 2 -60.55 37.73 -4.70
N LEU A 3 -61.37 36.69 -4.70
CA LEU A 3 -60.98 35.34 -4.43
C LEU A 3 -60.18 34.67 -5.58
N ARG A 4 -60.42 35.13 -6.84
CA ARG A 4 -59.69 34.57 -8.01
C ARG A 4 -58.27 35.16 -8.18
N MET A 5 -58.04 36.36 -7.69
CA MET A 5 -56.74 37.03 -7.79
C MET A 5 -55.70 36.44 -6.79
N ARG A 6 -56.19 35.96 -5.63
CA ARG A 6 -55.33 35.31 -4.63
C ARG A 6 -54.81 33.92 -5.07
N SER A 7 -55.62 33.19 -5.84
CA SER A 7 -55.23 31.89 -6.37
C SER A 7 -54.18 31.97 -7.46
N TRP A 8 -54.16 33.03 -8.26
CA TRP A 8 -53.14 33.26 -9.29
C TRP A 8 -51.82 33.74 -8.71
N LEU A 9 -51.82 34.51 -7.61
CA LEU A 9 -50.60 34.91 -6.91
C LEU A 9 -49.92 33.72 -6.21
N ALA A 10 -50.69 32.80 -5.63
CA ALA A 10 -50.17 31.57 -5.04
C ALA A 10 -49.57 30.60 -6.08
N LEU A 11 -50.15 30.54 -7.30
CA LEU A 11 -49.63 29.74 -8.41
C LEU A 11 -48.33 30.34 -8.98
N LEU A 12 -48.20 31.68 -9.00
CA LEU A 12 -46.98 32.36 -9.47
C LEU A 12 -45.83 32.23 -8.49
N ILE A 13 -46.10 32.12 -7.18
CA ILE A 13 -45.06 31.90 -6.14
C ILE A 13 -44.58 30.45 -6.16
N LEU A 14 -45.45 29.47 -6.51
CA LEU A 14 -45.05 28.08 -6.65
C LEU A 14 -44.20 27.79 -7.91
N LEU A 15 -44.32 28.65 -8.95
CA LEU A 15 -43.54 28.48 -10.19
C LEU A 15 -42.14 29.12 -10.14
N SER A 16 -41.86 29.96 -9.13
CA SER A 16 -40.57 30.65 -8.98
C SER A 16 -39.53 29.91 -8.18
N CYS A 17 -39.79 28.68 -7.67
CA CYS A 17 -38.89 27.93 -6.81
C CYS A 17 -38.23 26.70 -7.45
N SER A 18 -38.41 26.51 -8.75
CA SER A 18 -37.61 25.47 -9.47
C SER A 18 -36.41 26.11 -10.16
N LEU A 19 -35.48 26.65 -9.38
CA LEU A 19 -34.13 26.86 -9.88
C LEU A 19 -33.55 25.49 -10.14
N PRO A 20 -33.14 25.18 -11.38
CA PRO A 20 -32.41 23.94 -11.62
C PRO A 20 -31.18 23.96 -10.72
N ALA A 21 -30.99 22.90 -9.93
CA ALA A 21 -29.75 22.67 -9.22
C ALA A 21 -28.65 22.57 -10.27
N ARG A 22 -27.99 23.70 -10.58
CA ARG A 22 -26.82 23.71 -11.44
C ARG A 22 -25.77 22.89 -10.70
N ALA A 23 -25.31 21.83 -11.34
CA ALA A 23 -24.11 21.13 -10.90
C ALA A 23 -23.01 22.20 -10.74
N GLU A 24 -22.51 22.33 -9.54
CA GLU A 24 -21.54 23.37 -9.17
C GLU A 24 -20.19 22.74 -8.97
N VAL A 25 -19.14 23.30 -9.59
CA VAL A 25 -17.77 22.94 -9.28
C VAL A 25 -17.36 23.70 -8.04
N ARG A 26 -17.07 22.98 -6.97
CA ARG A 26 -16.52 23.54 -5.73
C ARG A 26 -15.00 23.56 -5.80
N ALA A 27 -14.41 24.71 -5.52
CA ALA A 27 -12.98 24.86 -5.30
C ALA A 27 -12.70 25.07 -3.82
N ALA A 28 -11.66 24.42 -3.30
CA ALA A 28 -11.20 24.59 -1.93
C ALA A 28 -9.67 24.49 -1.88
N LEU A 29 -9.05 25.25 -0.98
CA LEU A 29 -7.63 25.15 -0.66
C LEU A 29 -7.47 24.37 0.63
N ASP A 30 -6.40 23.61 0.74
CA ASP A 30 -5.98 22.96 1.99
C ASP A 30 -5.59 24.00 3.06
N ARG A 31 -5.05 25.16 2.63
CA ARG A 31 -4.71 26.30 3.49
C ARG A 31 -4.82 27.63 2.74
N TYR A 32 -5.13 28.71 3.46
CA TYR A 32 -5.31 30.06 2.91
C TYR A 32 -4.15 31.02 3.21
N GLY A 33 -3.15 30.57 3.96
CA GLY A 33 -1.92 31.28 4.23
C GLY A 33 -0.75 30.32 4.09
N ILE A 34 0.23 30.68 3.25
CA ILE A 34 1.43 29.89 2.98
C ILE A 34 2.65 30.79 2.89
N THR A 35 3.84 30.21 2.97
CA THR A 35 5.05 30.92 2.58
C THR A 35 5.28 30.82 1.07
N ALA A 36 6.09 31.70 0.51
CA ALA A 36 6.42 31.69 -0.92
C ALA A 36 7.18 30.41 -1.36
N ALA A 37 7.75 29.68 -0.40
CA ALA A 37 8.43 28.39 -0.63
C ALA A 37 7.45 27.20 -0.63
N ASP A 38 6.26 27.36 -0.08
CA ASP A 38 5.30 26.26 0.07
C ASP A 38 4.50 26.02 -1.20
N ALA A 39 4.02 24.79 -1.33
CA ALA A 39 2.96 24.45 -2.26
C ALA A 39 1.62 24.40 -1.52
N VAL A 40 0.53 24.74 -2.21
CA VAL A 40 -0.84 24.65 -1.74
C VAL A 40 -1.63 23.69 -2.61
N THR A 41 -2.51 22.90 -2.01
CA THR A 41 -3.37 21.97 -2.74
C THR A 41 -4.72 22.63 -3.03
N LEU A 42 -4.99 22.85 -4.32
CA LEU A 42 -6.31 23.26 -4.80
C LEU A 42 -7.11 22.01 -5.16
N THR A 43 -8.23 21.83 -4.51
CA THR A 43 -9.20 20.76 -4.81
C THR A 43 -10.38 21.33 -5.57
N LEU A 44 -10.66 20.79 -6.77
CA LEU A 44 -11.86 21.06 -7.54
C LEU A 44 -12.76 19.82 -7.47
N GLU A 45 -13.98 19.97 -7.00
CA GLU A 45 -14.94 18.86 -6.88
C GLU A 45 -16.18 19.15 -7.71
N ALA A 46 -16.54 18.22 -8.59
CA ALA A 46 -17.76 18.24 -9.39
C ALA A 46 -18.65 17.04 -9.03
N THR A 47 -19.97 17.26 -9.06
CA THR A 47 -20.97 16.23 -8.72
C THR A 47 -21.20 15.21 -9.83
N ASP A 48 -20.57 15.37 -11.00
CA ASP A 48 -20.67 14.49 -12.15
C ASP A 48 -19.34 13.85 -12.54
N LEU A 49 -19.40 12.80 -13.36
CA LEU A 49 -18.23 12.20 -14.00
C LEU A 49 -17.76 13.13 -15.12
N LEU A 50 -16.76 13.96 -14.84
CA LEU A 50 -16.14 14.83 -15.82
C LEU A 50 -14.79 14.24 -16.28
N GLU A 51 -14.68 13.92 -17.56
CA GLU A 51 -13.44 13.40 -18.16
C GLU A 51 -12.47 14.51 -18.56
N GLN A 52 -13.00 15.72 -18.75
CA GLN A 52 -12.22 16.88 -19.19
C GLN A 52 -11.29 17.39 -18.10
N LYS A 53 -10.10 17.78 -18.49
CA LYS A 53 -9.15 18.46 -17.58
C LYS A 53 -9.61 19.89 -17.33
N PRO A 54 -9.38 20.43 -16.11
CA PRO A 54 -9.60 21.84 -15.85
C PRO A 54 -8.69 22.72 -16.72
N ASP A 55 -9.23 23.86 -17.17
CA ASP A 55 -8.40 24.87 -17.82
C ASP A 55 -7.59 25.61 -16.76
N LEU A 56 -6.26 25.43 -16.79
CA LEU A 56 -5.34 25.95 -15.80
C LEU A 56 -4.63 27.23 -16.26
N THR A 57 -4.87 27.69 -17.50
CA THR A 57 -4.20 28.85 -18.10
C THR A 57 -4.32 30.10 -17.23
N ALA A 58 -5.49 30.28 -16.59
CA ALA A 58 -5.73 31.42 -15.71
C ALA A 58 -4.88 31.42 -14.42
N LEU A 59 -4.33 30.26 -14.02
CA LEU A 59 -3.44 30.14 -12.86
C LEU A 59 -2.00 30.50 -13.16
N GLU A 60 -1.53 30.36 -14.41
CA GLU A 60 -0.11 30.44 -14.78
C GLU A 60 0.53 31.79 -14.46
N ARG A 61 -0.28 32.84 -14.39
CA ARG A 61 0.19 34.18 -14.02
C ARG A 61 0.76 34.25 -12.60
N ASP A 62 0.04 33.67 -11.65
CA ASP A 62 0.32 33.85 -10.21
C ASP A 62 0.82 32.56 -9.56
N PHE A 63 0.60 31.41 -10.20
CA PHE A 63 0.96 30.11 -9.69
C PHE A 63 1.64 29.26 -10.75
N ARG A 64 2.47 28.33 -10.27
CA ARG A 64 3.00 27.22 -11.05
C ARG A 64 2.25 25.96 -10.64
N VAL A 65 1.67 25.26 -11.60
CA VAL A 65 1.04 23.97 -11.36
C VAL A 65 2.13 22.91 -11.32
N LEU A 66 2.35 22.32 -10.14
CA LEU A 66 3.36 21.27 -9.91
C LEU A 66 2.84 19.90 -10.29
N SER A 67 1.58 19.63 -9.96
CA SER A 67 0.91 18.37 -10.30
C SER A 67 -0.58 18.57 -10.50
N SER A 68 -1.18 17.65 -11.25
CA SER A 68 -2.63 17.58 -11.47
C SER A 68 -3.06 16.12 -11.40
N ARG A 69 -3.91 15.76 -10.45
CA ARG A 69 -4.43 14.42 -10.25
C ARG A 69 -5.95 14.40 -10.30
N ARG A 70 -6.51 13.47 -11.07
CA ARG A 70 -7.96 13.22 -11.08
C ARG A 70 -8.29 12.01 -10.20
N ILE A 71 -9.29 12.15 -9.35
CA ILE A 71 -9.82 11.10 -8.48
C ILE A 71 -11.30 10.96 -8.77
N ILE A 72 -11.76 9.76 -9.06
CA ILE A 72 -13.18 9.45 -9.26
C ILE A 72 -13.67 8.78 -7.98
N ILE A 73 -14.65 9.41 -7.32
CA ILE A 73 -15.26 8.90 -6.11
C ILE A 73 -16.65 8.39 -6.47
N SER A 74 -16.86 7.08 -6.34
CA SER A 74 -18.20 6.50 -6.51
C SER A 74 -18.72 6.02 -5.15
N SER A 75 -19.85 6.56 -4.73
CA SER A 75 -20.57 6.08 -3.55
C SER A 75 -21.87 5.40 -3.97
N HIS A 76 -22.11 4.21 -3.43
CA HIS A 76 -23.37 3.49 -3.63
C HIS A 76 -24.17 3.57 -2.34
N THR A 77 -25.39 4.07 -2.44
CA THR A 77 -26.41 3.92 -1.40
C THR A 77 -27.51 3.02 -1.95
N SER A 78 -28.32 2.42 -1.08
CA SER A 78 -29.44 1.54 -1.49
C SER A 78 -30.43 2.18 -2.50
N ALA A 79 -30.39 3.52 -2.67
CA ALA A 79 -31.31 4.28 -3.52
C ALA A 79 -30.64 4.98 -4.71
N SER A 80 -29.33 5.21 -4.71
CA SER A 80 -28.68 5.96 -5.80
C SER A 80 -27.16 5.69 -5.87
N ARG A 81 -26.65 5.78 -7.10
CA ARG A 81 -25.19 5.82 -7.37
C ARG A 81 -24.80 7.27 -7.60
N VAL A 82 -24.00 7.83 -6.71
CA VAL A 82 -23.44 9.17 -6.87
C VAL A 82 -21.98 9.04 -7.29
N VAL A 83 -21.63 9.61 -8.43
CA VAL A 83 -20.25 9.69 -8.92
C VAL A 83 -19.81 11.14 -8.80
N ARG A 84 -18.63 11.38 -8.22
CA ARG A 84 -18.01 12.68 -8.11
C ARG A 84 -16.63 12.64 -8.75
N THR A 85 -16.29 13.69 -9.46
CA THR A 85 -14.92 13.89 -9.97
C THR A 85 -14.23 14.93 -9.10
N ARG A 86 -13.09 14.57 -8.56
CA ARG A 86 -12.23 15.47 -7.79
C ARG A 86 -10.90 15.63 -8.52
N TRP A 87 -10.50 16.87 -8.75
CA TRP A 87 -9.17 17.23 -9.22
C TRP A 87 -8.39 17.82 -8.06
N GLN A 88 -7.18 17.31 -7.84
CA GLN A 88 -6.22 17.87 -6.90
C GLN A 88 -5.05 18.45 -7.69
N LEU A 89 -4.80 19.74 -7.47
CA LEU A 89 -3.77 20.51 -8.13
C LEU A 89 -2.82 21.03 -7.07
N GLN A 90 -1.54 20.69 -7.17
CA GLN A 90 -0.53 21.33 -6.33
C GLN A 90 -0.04 22.59 -7.01
N LEU A 91 -0.18 23.71 -6.34
CA LEU A 91 0.14 25.04 -6.83
C LEU A 91 1.27 25.63 -6.00
N ARG A 92 2.28 26.18 -6.67
CA ARG A 92 3.32 26.99 -6.04
C ARG A 92 3.15 28.44 -6.46
N PRO A 93 3.18 29.41 -5.53
CA PRO A 93 3.07 30.82 -5.87
C PRO A 93 4.30 31.28 -6.68
N ARG A 94 4.08 32.16 -7.65
CA ARG A 94 5.12 32.86 -8.41
C ARG A 94 5.49 34.22 -7.83
N ARG A 95 4.71 34.71 -6.87
CA ARG A 95 4.94 35.99 -6.18
C ARG A 95 4.33 35.96 -4.79
N SER A 96 4.84 36.81 -3.91
CA SER A 96 4.31 37.02 -2.57
C SER A 96 3.13 38.00 -2.59
N GLY A 97 2.37 38.04 -1.48
CA GLY A 97 1.22 38.92 -1.28
C GLY A 97 -0.10 38.19 -1.37
N LYS A 98 -1.19 38.95 -1.45
CA LYS A 98 -2.53 38.39 -1.66
C LYS A 98 -2.70 37.99 -3.11
N LEU A 99 -2.83 36.70 -3.35
CA LEU A 99 -3.00 36.11 -4.67
C LEU A 99 -4.45 35.64 -4.85
N LYS A 100 -4.94 35.75 -6.09
CA LYS A 100 -6.29 35.35 -6.48
C LYS A 100 -6.22 34.11 -7.36
N ILE A 101 -6.92 33.08 -6.97
CA ILE A 101 -7.21 31.94 -7.82
C ILE A 101 -8.52 32.26 -8.54
N PRO A 102 -8.47 32.52 -9.85
CA PRO A 102 -9.67 32.88 -10.60
C PRO A 102 -10.62 31.68 -10.71
N PRO A 103 -11.88 31.89 -11.10
CA PRO A 103 -12.79 30.79 -11.43
C PRO A 103 -12.19 29.91 -12.51
N LEU A 104 -12.09 28.62 -12.23
CA LEU A 104 -11.52 27.62 -13.14
C LEU A 104 -12.65 26.89 -13.86
N ARG A 105 -12.47 26.72 -15.18
CA ARG A 105 -13.42 25.98 -16.01
C ARG A 105 -13.16 24.48 -15.94
N LEU A 106 -14.21 23.72 -15.63
CA LEU A 106 -14.22 22.27 -15.67
C LEU A 106 -15.44 21.81 -16.46
N GLY A 107 -15.24 21.42 -17.71
CA GLY A 107 -16.33 21.25 -18.67
C GLY A 107 -17.03 22.58 -18.97
N GLU A 108 -18.35 22.61 -18.80
CA GLU A 108 -19.16 23.84 -18.97
C GLU A 108 -19.31 24.66 -17.68
N GLN A 109 -18.78 24.14 -16.56
CA GLN A 109 -18.96 24.73 -15.23
C GLN A 109 -17.74 25.54 -14.82
N LEU A 110 -17.96 26.55 -13.98
CA LEU A 110 -16.91 27.37 -13.38
C LEU A 110 -16.93 27.20 -11.87
N SER A 111 -15.75 27.13 -11.29
CA SER A 111 -15.59 27.18 -9.83
C SER A 111 -15.76 28.61 -9.31
N GLN A 112 -15.89 28.75 -7.98
CA GLN A 112 -15.75 30.05 -7.32
C GLN A 112 -14.27 30.48 -7.34
N ALA A 113 -14.06 31.82 -7.26
CA ALA A 113 -12.74 32.38 -7.04
C ALA A 113 -12.32 32.17 -5.58
N LEU A 114 -11.02 31.97 -5.34
CA LEU A 114 -10.43 31.88 -4.01
C LEU A 114 -9.32 32.93 -3.85
N GLU A 115 -9.00 33.28 -2.61
CA GLU A 115 -7.87 34.15 -2.27
C GLU A 115 -6.95 33.42 -1.30
N ILE A 116 -5.64 33.62 -1.48
CA ILE A 116 -4.60 33.06 -0.62
C ILE A 116 -3.57 34.11 -0.29
N GLU A 117 -3.10 34.12 0.95
CA GLU A 117 -2.04 35.03 1.39
C GLU A 117 -0.68 34.29 1.36
N VAL A 118 0.25 34.85 0.60
CA VAL A 118 1.61 34.30 0.43
C VAL A 118 2.62 35.22 1.09
N THR A 119 3.29 34.74 2.11
CA THR A 119 4.28 35.49 2.89
C THR A 119 5.71 35.04 2.53
N GLY A 120 6.71 35.88 2.87
CA GLY A 120 8.14 35.57 2.67
C GLY A 120 8.63 35.84 1.25
N ASN A 121 9.91 35.59 1.05
CA ASN A 121 10.58 35.76 -0.24
C ASN A 121 10.43 34.50 -1.07
N LEU A 122 10.20 34.68 -2.39
CA LEU A 122 10.23 33.57 -3.33
C LEU A 122 11.60 32.88 -3.27
N PRO A 123 11.65 31.56 -3.31
CA PRO A 123 12.90 30.84 -3.54
C PRO A 123 13.57 31.38 -4.83
N PRO A 124 14.90 31.40 -4.91
CA PRO A 124 15.59 31.84 -6.10
C PRO A 124 15.08 31.07 -7.33
N ASP A 125 14.82 31.80 -8.41
CA ASP A 125 14.39 31.20 -9.68
C ASP A 125 15.57 30.45 -10.31
N HIS A 126 15.66 29.18 -10.00
CA HIS A 126 16.74 28.32 -10.50
C HIS A 126 16.62 28.00 -12.01
N SER A 127 15.55 28.45 -12.69
CA SER A 127 15.39 28.26 -14.13
C SER A 127 16.49 28.92 -14.95
N ARG A 128 17.18 29.92 -14.37
CA ARG A 128 18.33 30.60 -15.01
C ARG A 128 19.66 29.88 -14.84
N SER A 129 19.76 28.92 -13.93
CA SER A 129 21.03 28.27 -13.59
C SER A 129 21.40 27.09 -14.48
N GLY A 130 20.57 26.72 -15.45
CA GLY A 130 20.83 25.56 -16.31
C GLY A 130 20.71 24.19 -15.63
N LEU A 131 20.62 24.16 -14.31
CA LEU A 131 20.39 22.97 -13.48
C LEU A 131 19.53 23.35 -12.27
N PHE A 132 18.43 22.64 -12.05
CA PHE A 132 17.61 22.76 -10.85
C PHE A 132 16.87 21.46 -10.55
N MET A 133 16.38 21.31 -9.33
CA MET A 133 15.53 20.20 -8.96
C MET A 133 14.10 20.65 -8.72
N ASP A 134 13.19 19.75 -9.04
CA ASP A 134 11.77 19.80 -8.71
C ASP A 134 11.37 18.47 -8.08
N SER A 135 10.36 18.47 -7.24
CA SER A 135 9.89 17.24 -6.62
C SER A 135 8.38 17.24 -6.44
N LEU A 136 7.82 16.06 -6.46
CA LEU A 136 6.40 15.84 -6.29
C LEU A 136 6.18 14.87 -5.13
N LEU A 137 5.28 15.24 -4.24
CA LEU A 137 4.80 14.40 -3.17
C LEU A 137 3.37 13.96 -3.49
N SER A 138 3.03 12.69 -3.31
CA SER A 138 1.70 12.19 -3.63
C SER A 138 0.61 12.79 -2.76
N GLN A 139 0.94 13.10 -1.50
CA GLN A 139 0.05 13.68 -0.50
C GLN A 139 0.88 14.29 0.63
N ASP A 140 0.32 15.24 1.37
CA ASP A 140 0.95 15.87 2.54
C ASP A 140 0.51 15.25 3.88
N ARG A 141 -0.48 14.34 3.83
CA ARG A 141 -0.99 13.59 4.99
C ARG A 141 -0.95 12.10 4.69
N VAL A 142 -0.40 11.32 5.58
CA VAL A 142 -0.25 9.87 5.41
C VAL A 142 -0.40 9.17 6.76
N TYR A 143 -1.00 7.99 6.80
CA TYR A 143 -1.00 7.18 8.02
C TYR A 143 0.39 6.63 8.30
N HIS A 144 0.74 6.46 9.59
CA HIS A 144 2.00 5.83 9.92
C HIS A 144 2.08 4.43 9.31
N HIS A 145 3.26 4.05 8.83
CA HIS A 145 3.54 2.84 8.04
C HIS A 145 2.85 2.75 6.67
N ALA A 146 2.02 3.72 6.27
CA ALA A 146 1.46 3.76 4.92
C ALA A 146 2.46 4.36 3.92
N GLN A 147 2.33 3.95 2.66
CA GLN A 147 3.18 4.43 1.58
C GLN A 147 2.93 5.90 1.24
N LEU A 148 3.99 6.68 1.19
CA LEU A 148 4.05 8.02 0.67
C LEU A 148 4.97 8.03 -0.55
N LEU A 149 4.45 8.42 -1.72
CA LEU A 149 5.25 8.44 -2.95
C LEU A 149 5.91 9.81 -3.14
N TYR A 150 7.20 9.77 -3.46
CA TYR A 150 8.01 10.94 -3.76
C TYR A 150 8.68 10.77 -5.13
N THR A 151 8.60 11.81 -5.97
CA THR A 151 9.27 11.85 -7.27
C THR A 151 10.30 12.96 -7.27
N ALA A 152 11.56 12.63 -7.45
CA ALA A 152 12.64 13.57 -7.67
C ALA A 152 12.85 13.80 -9.16
N ARG A 153 13.01 15.06 -9.59
CA ARG A 153 13.35 15.46 -10.96
C ARG A 153 14.48 16.48 -10.94
N ALA A 154 15.53 16.18 -11.67
CA ALA A 154 16.60 17.14 -11.96
C ALA A 154 16.46 17.59 -13.42
N PHE A 155 16.26 18.89 -13.63
CA PHE A 155 16.18 19.53 -14.93
C PHE A 155 17.52 20.14 -15.26
N HIS A 156 18.09 19.79 -16.40
CA HIS A 156 19.39 20.27 -16.81
C HIS A 156 19.43 20.58 -18.31
N ARG A 157 20.27 21.55 -18.70
CA ARG A 157 20.50 21.93 -20.10
C ARG A 157 21.77 21.29 -20.64
N GLU A 158 22.80 21.23 -19.82
CA GLU A 158 24.05 20.57 -20.13
C GLU A 158 24.02 19.12 -19.63
N PRO A 159 24.71 18.19 -20.28
CA PRO A 159 24.79 16.80 -19.82
C PRO A 159 25.29 16.72 -18.38
N LEU A 160 24.61 15.94 -17.55
CA LEU A 160 25.06 15.66 -16.19
C LEU A 160 26.33 14.77 -16.24
N PRO A 161 27.23 14.93 -15.28
CA PRO A 161 28.35 14.01 -15.11
C PRO A 161 27.83 12.56 -14.95
N PRO A 162 28.53 11.55 -15.50
CA PRO A 162 28.11 10.15 -15.40
C PRO A 162 27.92 9.62 -13.96
N GLN A 163 28.64 10.23 -13.00
CA GLN A 163 28.58 9.89 -11.57
C GLN A 163 27.48 10.65 -10.83
N ALA A 164 26.69 11.48 -11.53
CA ALA A 164 25.58 12.18 -10.89
C ALA A 164 24.47 11.20 -10.55
N ARG A 165 24.04 11.22 -9.28
CA ARG A 165 22.96 10.38 -8.79
C ARG A 165 22.08 11.11 -7.80
N PHE A 166 20.87 10.61 -7.59
CA PHE A 166 20.03 11.11 -6.52
C PHE A 166 20.47 10.51 -5.17
N GLN A 167 20.66 11.39 -4.20
CA GLN A 167 20.58 11.04 -2.80
C GLN A 167 19.09 11.05 -2.42
N PRO A 168 18.56 9.97 -1.81
CA PRO A 168 17.15 9.86 -1.48
C PRO A 168 16.64 11.00 -0.59
N PRO A 169 15.32 11.30 -0.63
CA PRO A 169 14.72 12.19 0.35
C PRO A 169 14.86 11.64 1.76
N GLN A 170 14.85 12.51 2.77
CA GLN A 170 15.02 12.13 4.16
C GLN A 170 13.81 12.58 4.98
N LEU A 171 13.17 11.63 5.63
CA LEU A 171 12.11 11.83 6.60
C LEU A 171 12.52 11.11 7.89
N ALA A 172 12.39 11.80 9.04
CA ALA A 172 12.73 11.18 10.32
C ALA A 172 11.91 9.91 10.54
N ASP A 173 12.55 8.87 11.07
CA ASP A 173 11.92 7.58 11.38
C ASP A 173 11.14 6.96 10.21
N ALA A 174 11.60 7.15 8.98
CA ALA A 174 10.97 6.58 7.80
C ALA A 174 11.91 5.62 7.07
N VAL A 175 11.34 4.52 6.58
CA VAL A 175 12.02 3.66 5.60
C VAL A 175 11.83 4.28 4.22
N VAL A 176 12.92 4.47 3.48
CA VAL A 176 12.91 5.03 2.12
C VAL A 176 13.39 3.98 1.13
N ILE A 177 12.57 3.69 0.12
CA ILE A 177 12.85 2.67 -0.90
C ILE A 177 12.83 3.35 -2.27
N ALA A 178 13.92 3.22 -3.04
CA ALA A 178 13.92 3.61 -4.45
C ALA A 178 13.05 2.63 -5.25
N LEU A 179 12.01 3.14 -5.91
CA LEU A 179 11.06 2.33 -6.69
C LEU A 179 11.51 2.12 -8.13
N THR A 180 12.28 3.04 -8.68
CA THR A 180 12.75 2.99 -10.07
C THR A 180 14.23 3.31 -10.14
N GLU A 181 14.88 2.81 -11.19
CA GLU A 181 16.14 3.38 -11.62
C GLU A 181 15.90 4.80 -12.15
N PRO A 182 16.94 5.66 -12.17
CA PRO A 182 16.84 6.98 -12.79
C PRO A 182 16.45 6.88 -14.26
N ARG A 183 15.42 7.60 -14.66
CA ARG A 183 14.93 7.67 -16.04
C ARG A 183 15.28 9.02 -16.65
N HIS A 184 15.80 9.04 -17.85
CA HIS A 184 16.14 10.24 -18.59
C HIS A 184 15.13 10.48 -19.72
N TYR A 185 14.69 11.74 -19.90
CA TYR A 185 13.82 12.15 -20.98
C TYR A 185 13.92 13.66 -21.25
N ASP A 186 13.50 14.07 -22.43
CA ASP A 186 13.41 15.49 -22.79
C ASP A 186 12.01 16.03 -22.51
N THR A 187 11.92 17.29 -22.14
CA THR A 187 10.65 18.00 -21.95
C THR A 187 10.78 19.46 -22.35
N ASP A 188 9.66 20.05 -22.75
CA ASP A 188 9.57 21.48 -22.97
C ASP A 188 8.94 22.14 -21.75
N ARG A 189 9.60 23.18 -21.22
CA ARG A 189 9.13 23.95 -20.10
C ARG A 189 9.31 25.45 -20.39
N GLU A 190 8.20 26.18 -20.39
CA GLU A 190 8.21 27.63 -20.67
C GLU A 190 8.84 28.00 -22.04
N GLY A 191 8.70 27.11 -23.05
CA GLY A 191 9.25 27.29 -24.36
C GLY A 191 10.75 26.94 -24.51
N GLU A 192 11.35 26.40 -23.43
CA GLU A 192 12.74 25.95 -23.41
C GLU A 192 12.83 24.43 -23.29
N ARG A 193 13.73 23.82 -24.03
CA ARG A 193 13.98 22.37 -23.97
C ARG A 193 14.88 22.03 -22.79
N TRP A 194 14.46 21.08 -22.01
CA TRP A 194 15.18 20.57 -20.85
C TRP A 194 15.37 19.07 -20.95
N GLN A 195 16.48 18.58 -20.50
CA GLN A 195 16.69 17.18 -20.17
C GLN A 195 16.29 16.97 -18.70
N VAL A 196 15.63 15.85 -18.42
CA VAL A 196 15.15 15.52 -17.08
C VAL A 196 15.70 14.17 -16.68
N MET A 197 16.29 14.12 -15.50
CA MET A 197 16.55 12.88 -14.77
C MET A 197 15.49 12.74 -13.69
N GLU A 198 14.72 11.64 -13.71
CA GLU A 198 13.62 11.38 -12.77
C GLU A 198 13.84 10.07 -12.04
N GLN A 199 13.60 10.06 -10.73
CA GLN A 199 13.57 8.85 -9.91
C GLN A 199 12.43 8.91 -8.89
N ARG A 200 11.82 7.75 -8.59
CA ARG A 200 10.71 7.64 -7.65
C ARG A 200 11.09 6.85 -6.42
N PHE A 201 10.54 7.29 -5.30
CA PHE A 201 10.78 6.70 -3.98
C PHE A 201 9.44 6.46 -3.27
N ALA A 202 9.40 5.40 -2.49
CA ALA A 202 8.38 5.17 -1.48
C ALA A 202 8.96 5.45 -0.10
N LEU A 203 8.22 6.19 0.73
CA LEU A 203 8.56 6.46 2.10
C LEU A 203 7.49 5.82 2.99
N PHE A 204 7.92 5.21 4.10
CA PHE A 204 7.06 4.57 5.08
C PHE A 204 7.37 5.18 6.45
N PRO A 205 6.70 6.29 6.86
CA PRO A 205 6.95 6.94 8.12
C PRO A 205 6.46 6.10 9.30
N ALA A 206 7.26 6.01 10.37
CA ALA A 206 6.94 5.24 11.56
C ALA A 206 6.50 6.10 12.75
N SER A 207 6.85 7.40 12.78
CA SER A 207 6.51 8.32 13.85
C SER A 207 5.35 9.22 13.46
N GLU A 208 4.37 9.35 14.34
CA GLU A 208 3.19 10.21 14.18
C GLU A 208 3.52 11.69 14.37
N GLY A 209 2.71 12.58 13.80
CA GLY A 209 2.83 14.02 13.97
C GLY A 209 3.28 14.76 12.71
N LEU A 210 3.64 16.01 12.88
CA LEU A 210 4.12 16.87 11.79
C LEU A 210 5.64 16.73 11.64
N HIS A 211 6.08 16.32 10.46
CA HIS A 211 7.49 16.10 10.16
C HIS A 211 7.93 16.90 8.95
N THR A 212 9.20 17.34 8.95
CA THR A 212 9.82 17.95 7.77
C THR A 212 10.48 16.88 6.93
N LEU A 213 9.98 16.70 5.70
CA LEU A 213 10.60 15.88 4.67
C LEU A 213 11.65 16.73 3.94
N HIS A 214 12.91 16.40 4.10
CA HIS A 214 13.99 16.97 3.30
C HIS A 214 13.98 16.34 1.91
N GLY A 215 13.89 17.17 0.88
CA GLY A 215 13.86 16.72 -0.50
C GLY A 215 15.12 16.00 -0.93
N ALA A 216 15.03 15.20 -1.99
CA ALA A 216 16.18 14.54 -2.61
C ALA A 216 17.23 15.56 -3.07
N ARG A 217 18.47 15.13 -3.12
CA ARG A 217 19.59 15.93 -3.66
C ARG A 217 20.15 15.24 -4.89
N LEU A 218 20.58 16.02 -5.86
CA LEU A 218 21.45 15.54 -6.93
C LEU A 218 22.89 15.73 -6.49
N ILE A 219 23.62 14.65 -6.36
CA ILE A 219 25.02 14.67 -5.92
C ILE A 219 25.93 14.09 -6.98
N LEU A 220 27.18 14.56 -6.99
CA LEU A 220 28.27 13.92 -7.71
C LEU A 220 28.99 13.00 -6.73
N GLU A 221 29.03 11.72 -7.03
CA GLU A 221 29.77 10.75 -6.23
C GLU A 221 31.26 10.97 -6.46
N ASP A 222 31.97 11.40 -5.43
CA ASP A 222 33.44 11.45 -5.46
C ASP A 222 33.94 10.06 -5.09
N GLY A 223 34.75 9.44 -5.90
CA GLY A 223 35.17 8.02 -5.78
C GLY A 223 35.91 7.63 -4.47
N GLY A 224 35.65 8.33 -3.38
CA GLY A 224 36.05 8.06 -2.01
C GLY A 224 35.02 7.25 -1.22
N ASP A 225 35.43 6.76 -0.06
CA ASP A 225 34.65 5.90 0.84
C ASP A 225 33.19 6.35 1.03
N ALA A 226 32.28 5.38 1.14
CA ALA A 226 30.82 5.51 1.16
C ALA A 226 30.24 6.47 2.24
N GLU A 227 31.06 7.11 3.04
CA GLU A 227 30.70 7.99 4.14
C GLU A 227 30.89 9.49 3.80
N THR A 228 31.45 9.79 2.61
CA THR A 228 31.61 11.19 2.17
C THR A 228 30.37 11.63 1.40
N ASP A 229 29.61 12.56 1.96
CA ASP A 229 28.56 13.31 1.24
C ASP A 229 29.18 13.90 -0.04
N GLY A 230 28.84 13.32 -1.22
CA GLY A 230 29.30 13.81 -2.49
C GLY A 230 28.96 15.29 -2.70
N VAL A 231 29.59 15.93 -3.68
CA VAL A 231 29.32 17.34 -3.99
C VAL A 231 27.87 17.52 -4.42
N VAL A 232 27.10 18.32 -3.67
CA VAL A 232 25.70 18.62 -3.99
C VAL A 232 25.64 19.56 -5.18
N LEU A 233 25.10 19.08 -6.30
CA LEU A 233 24.89 19.85 -7.52
C LEU A 233 23.59 20.66 -7.46
N ALA A 234 22.52 20.04 -6.94
CA ALA A 234 21.23 20.68 -6.75
C ALA A 234 20.44 19.94 -5.64
N ALA A 235 19.48 20.61 -5.03
CA ALA A 235 18.62 20.06 -4.00
C ALA A 235 17.16 20.40 -4.28
N ALA A 236 16.27 19.43 -4.00
CA ALA A 236 14.85 19.65 -4.02
C ALA A 236 14.38 20.34 -2.73
N GLU A 237 13.18 20.88 -2.79
CA GLU A 237 12.58 21.58 -1.66
C GLU A 237 12.18 20.66 -0.52
N ARG A 238 11.88 21.28 0.63
CA ARG A 238 11.33 20.60 1.79
C ARG A 238 9.83 20.58 1.72
N PHE A 239 9.22 19.54 2.30
CA PHE A 239 7.78 19.43 2.49
C PHE A 239 7.47 19.24 3.97
N GLU A 240 6.31 19.71 4.39
CA GLU A 240 5.74 19.30 5.66
C GLU A 240 4.81 18.14 5.41
N VAL A 241 4.96 17.08 6.20
CA VAL A 241 4.17 15.84 6.11
C VAL A 241 3.54 15.58 7.46
N GLU A 242 2.22 15.50 7.48
CA GLU A 242 1.46 15.09 8.65
C GLU A 242 1.30 13.57 8.65
N VAL A 243 1.93 12.91 9.60
CA VAL A 243 1.80 11.46 9.79
C VAL A 243 0.69 11.20 10.80
N LEU A 244 -0.40 10.62 10.32
CA LEU A 244 -1.59 10.33 11.10
C LEU A 244 -1.38 9.06 11.94
N PRO A 245 -1.96 9.01 13.14
CA PRO A 245 -1.99 7.80 13.95
C PRO A 245 -2.80 6.69 13.29
N GLN A 246 -2.67 5.48 13.82
CA GLN A 246 -3.53 4.37 13.46
C GLN A 246 -5.01 4.74 13.67
N ALA A 247 -5.84 4.51 12.67
CA ALA A 247 -7.26 4.75 12.78
C ALA A 247 -7.90 3.85 13.85
N HIS A 248 -8.71 4.42 14.75
CA HIS A 248 -9.29 3.74 15.91
C HIS A 248 -10.11 2.49 15.59
N HIS A 249 -10.56 2.33 14.35
CA HIS A 249 -11.37 1.18 13.93
C HIS A 249 -10.60 -0.14 13.84
N ASN A 250 -9.27 -0.08 13.86
CA ASN A 250 -8.41 -1.25 13.63
C ASN A 250 -7.65 -1.72 14.88
N GLN A 251 -8.24 -1.52 16.07
CA GLN A 251 -7.62 -1.91 17.36
C GLN A 251 -7.54 -3.42 17.60
N ARG A 252 -8.11 -4.24 16.71
CA ARG A 252 -8.04 -5.70 16.78
C ARG A 252 -7.20 -6.25 15.65
N GLY A 253 -5.94 -6.56 15.93
CA GLY A 253 -5.06 -7.22 14.97
C GLY A 253 -3.92 -6.35 14.44
N TYR A 254 -3.45 -6.64 13.24
CA TYR A 254 -2.34 -5.95 12.59
C TYR A 254 -2.79 -4.61 11.99
N TRP A 255 -1.91 -3.62 12.07
CA TRP A 255 -2.09 -2.38 11.34
C TRP A 255 -1.56 -2.53 9.92
N LEU A 256 -2.44 -2.62 8.95
CA LEU A 256 -2.13 -2.85 7.53
C LEU A 256 -2.70 -1.70 6.67
N PRO A 257 -2.03 -0.54 6.63
CA PRO A 257 -2.48 0.60 5.83
C PRO A 257 -2.02 0.45 4.37
N ALA A 258 -2.80 -0.25 3.57
CA ALA A 258 -2.50 -0.56 2.18
C ALA A 258 -3.41 0.20 1.20
N GLU A 259 -2.97 0.37 -0.04
CA GLU A 259 -3.81 0.83 -1.13
C GLU A 259 -4.74 -0.30 -1.62
N ARG A 260 -4.21 -1.53 -1.58
CA ARG A 260 -4.93 -2.77 -1.93
C ARG A 260 -4.36 -3.93 -1.14
N LEU A 261 -5.24 -4.81 -0.72
CA LEU A 261 -4.89 -6.09 -0.11
C LEU A 261 -5.71 -7.20 -0.77
N SER A 262 -5.09 -8.34 -1.05
CA SER A 262 -5.75 -9.52 -1.60
C SER A 262 -5.16 -10.79 -1.01
N ILE A 263 -5.99 -11.80 -0.84
CA ILE A 263 -5.61 -13.15 -0.40
C ILE A 263 -6.12 -14.17 -1.40
N GLU A 264 -5.29 -15.14 -1.76
CA GLU A 264 -5.64 -16.18 -2.71
C GLU A 264 -5.04 -17.52 -2.31
N GLU A 265 -5.73 -18.58 -2.64
CA GLU A 265 -5.27 -19.94 -2.49
C GLU A 265 -4.66 -20.39 -3.83
N LEU A 266 -3.37 -20.74 -3.82
CA LEU A 266 -2.61 -21.05 -5.04
C LEU A 266 -2.71 -22.51 -5.44
N THR A 267 -2.87 -23.39 -4.46
CA THR A 267 -2.96 -24.84 -4.67
C THR A 267 -4.44 -25.25 -4.70
N PRO A 268 -4.91 -25.93 -5.72
CA PRO A 268 -6.24 -26.50 -5.69
C PRO A 268 -6.34 -27.52 -4.55
N LEU A 269 -7.43 -27.47 -3.81
CA LEU A 269 -7.70 -28.44 -2.76
C LEU A 269 -8.04 -29.81 -3.38
N PRO A 270 -7.63 -30.92 -2.75
CA PRO A 270 -7.93 -32.24 -3.27
C PRO A 270 -9.43 -32.55 -3.22
N ASP A 271 -9.95 -33.24 -4.23
CA ASP A 271 -11.35 -33.65 -4.31
C ASP A 271 -11.70 -34.81 -3.35
N GLY A 272 -10.67 -35.55 -2.91
CA GLY A 272 -10.82 -36.68 -1.96
C GLY A 272 -9.52 -36.90 -1.22
N LEU A 273 -9.63 -37.20 0.05
CA LEU A 273 -8.51 -37.46 0.97
C LEU A 273 -8.75 -38.79 1.69
N GLN A 274 -7.64 -39.43 2.10
CA GLN A 274 -7.68 -40.55 3.02
C GLN A 274 -7.07 -40.14 4.38
N PRO A 275 -7.48 -40.76 5.49
CA PRO A 275 -6.83 -40.53 6.78
C PRO A 275 -5.32 -40.78 6.69
N GLY A 276 -4.51 -39.83 7.19
CA GLY A 276 -3.05 -39.88 7.13
C GLY A 276 -2.45 -39.47 5.77
N GLU A 277 -3.26 -39.16 4.77
CA GLU A 277 -2.77 -38.61 3.50
C GLU A 277 -2.60 -37.10 3.62
N SER A 278 -1.35 -36.64 3.67
CA SER A 278 -1.03 -35.23 3.77
C SER A 278 -1.23 -34.51 2.45
N PHE A 279 -1.78 -33.31 2.48
CA PHE A 279 -1.83 -32.42 1.34
C PHE A 279 -1.24 -31.04 1.70
N THR A 280 -0.82 -30.31 0.67
CA THR A 280 -0.25 -28.98 0.83
C THR A 280 -1.24 -27.91 0.43
N ARG A 281 -1.42 -26.91 1.29
CA ARG A 281 -2.17 -25.70 1.05
C ARG A 281 -1.21 -24.53 0.93
N GLU A 282 -1.21 -23.84 -0.19
CA GLU A 282 -0.38 -22.67 -0.43
C GLU A 282 -1.25 -21.44 -0.55
N ILE A 283 -1.05 -20.47 0.35
CA ILE A 283 -1.85 -19.24 0.44
C ILE A 283 -0.94 -18.04 0.26
N ARG A 284 -1.35 -17.12 -0.60
CA ARG A 284 -0.65 -15.85 -0.86
C ARG A 284 -1.47 -14.66 -0.38
N LEU A 285 -0.88 -13.87 0.48
CA LEU A 285 -1.34 -12.52 0.83
C LEU A 285 -0.52 -11.51 0.03
N SER A 286 -1.19 -10.65 -0.74
CA SER A 286 -0.53 -9.62 -1.55
C SER A 286 -1.03 -8.23 -1.18
N ALA A 287 -0.11 -7.25 -1.15
CA ALA A 287 -0.41 -5.86 -0.83
C ALA A 287 0.20 -4.90 -1.85
N VAL A 288 -0.47 -3.77 -2.05
CA VAL A 288 0.07 -2.58 -2.71
C VAL A 288 0.23 -1.48 -1.68
N GLY A 289 1.44 -0.93 -1.58
CA GLY A 289 1.74 0.14 -0.64
C GLY A 289 2.18 -0.31 0.76
N LEU A 290 2.60 -1.57 0.90
CA LEU A 290 3.24 -2.09 2.11
C LEU A 290 4.49 -2.88 1.76
N PRO A 291 5.54 -2.85 2.60
CA PRO A 291 6.69 -3.76 2.46
C PRO A 291 6.31 -5.20 2.88
N ALA A 292 7.01 -6.20 2.33
CA ALA A 292 6.68 -7.60 2.55
C ALA A 292 6.80 -8.04 4.01
N ASN A 293 7.74 -7.46 4.75
CA ASN A 293 7.93 -7.73 6.18
C ASN A 293 6.81 -7.15 7.06
N ALA A 294 5.97 -6.24 6.54
CA ALA A 294 4.78 -5.73 7.23
C ALA A 294 3.56 -6.65 7.08
N LEU A 295 3.61 -7.62 6.16
CA LEU A 295 2.53 -8.58 5.97
C LEU A 295 2.52 -9.60 7.12
N PRO A 296 1.38 -9.77 7.81
CA PRO A 296 1.29 -10.67 8.96
C PRO A 296 1.38 -12.14 8.54
N ALA A 297 1.72 -12.98 9.50
CA ALA A 297 1.51 -14.41 9.36
C ALA A 297 0.03 -14.71 9.20
N LEU A 298 -0.30 -15.66 8.33
CA LEU A 298 -1.64 -16.19 8.20
C LEU A 298 -1.88 -17.13 9.39
N LEU A 299 -2.78 -16.75 10.30
CA LEU A 299 -3.04 -17.51 11.52
C LEU A 299 -3.79 -18.81 11.17
N ILE A 300 -3.03 -19.83 10.76
CA ILE A 300 -3.55 -21.17 10.55
C ILE A 300 -3.28 -21.98 11.82
N PRO A 301 -4.29 -22.48 12.52
CA PRO A 301 -4.09 -23.27 13.72
C PRO A 301 -3.24 -24.51 13.42
N GLU A 302 -2.24 -24.79 14.26
CA GLU A 302 -1.42 -26.03 14.15
C GLU A 302 -2.27 -27.30 14.34
N GLN A 303 -3.34 -27.19 15.10
CA GLN A 303 -4.30 -28.27 15.32
C GLN A 303 -5.67 -27.80 14.84
N LEU A 304 -6.16 -28.44 13.80
CA LEU A 304 -7.52 -28.32 13.29
C LEU A 304 -8.38 -29.41 13.90
N ASP A 305 -9.71 -29.22 13.90
CA ASP A 305 -10.60 -30.31 14.28
C ASP A 305 -10.49 -31.44 13.23
N GLY A 306 -9.97 -32.58 13.64
CA GLY A 306 -9.73 -33.74 12.77
C GLY A 306 -8.45 -33.72 11.91
N ALA A 307 -7.54 -32.75 12.07
CA ALA A 307 -6.26 -32.72 11.34
C ALA A 307 -5.15 -31.99 12.10
N PHE A 308 -3.90 -32.26 11.73
CA PHE A 308 -2.74 -31.42 12.06
C PHE A 308 -2.38 -30.53 10.88
N ALA A 309 -1.99 -29.29 11.17
CA ALA A 309 -1.46 -28.36 10.20
C ALA A 309 -0.05 -27.92 10.61
N ARG A 310 0.89 -27.94 9.67
CA ARG A 310 2.29 -27.55 9.91
C ARG A 310 2.74 -26.58 8.83
N LEU A 311 3.23 -25.43 9.26
CA LEU A 311 3.88 -24.48 8.36
C LEU A 311 5.18 -25.12 7.82
N GLU A 312 5.29 -25.24 6.50
CA GLU A 312 6.43 -25.83 5.80
C GLU A 312 7.40 -24.76 5.30
N ASP A 313 6.86 -23.70 4.67
CA ASP A 313 7.67 -22.62 4.09
C ASP A 313 6.96 -21.29 4.16
N VAL A 314 7.77 -20.21 4.21
CA VAL A 314 7.30 -18.81 4.13
C VAL A 314 8.18 -18.08 3.15
N SER A 315 7.59 -17.57 2.09
CA SER A 315 8.27 -16.76 1.09
C SER A 315 7.74 -15.32 1.11
N LEU A 316 8.67 -14.36 1.17
CA LEU A 316 8.39 -12.94 1.06
C LEU A 316 8.96 -12.42 -0.25
N ALA A 317 8.16 -11.69 -1.01
CA ALA A 317 8.61 -11.08 -2.27
C ALA A 317 8.16 -9.63 -2.37
N GLU A 318 9.00 -8.81 -3.01
CA GLU A 318 8.72 -7.41 -3.28
C GLU A 318 9.00 -7.10 -4.74
N THR A 319 8.08 -6.36 -5.35
CA THR A 319 8.24 -5.80 -6.70
C THR A 319 8.10 -4.29 -6.62
N LYS A 320 9.14 -3.60 -7.05
CA LYS A 320 9.17 -2.15 -7.14
C LYS A 320 8.52 -1.72 -8.43
N THR A 321 7.50 -0.88 -8.37
CA THR A 321 6.83 -0.32 -9.55
C THR A 321 6.81 1.20 -9.48
N PRO A 322 6.67 1.91 -10.60
CA PRO A 322 6.52 3.36 -10.57
C PRO A 322 5.30 3.86 -9.79
N GLN A 323 4.32 3.00 -9.57
CA GLN A 323 3.09 3.31 -8.82
C GLN A 323 3.20 3.00 -7.33
N GLY A 324 4.26 2.30 -6.91
CA GLY A 324 4.49 1.94 -5.52
C GLY A 324 5.08 0.55 -5.35
N LEU A 325 5.23 0.17 -4.10
CA LEU A 325 5.72 -1.15 -3.71
C LEU A 325 4.58 -2.16 -3.76
N VAL A 326 4.80 -3.28 -4.43
CA VAL A 326 3.91 -4.44 -4.43
C VAL A 326 4.62 -5.55 -3.70
N SER A 327 4.01 -6.07 -2.66
CA SER A 327 4.58 -7.11 -1.82
C SER A 327 3.69 -8.33 -1.74
N SER A 328 4.27 -9.46 -1.43
CA SER A 328 3.52 -10.68 -1.14
C SER A 328 4.21 -11.52 -0.07
N ARG A 329 3.37 -12.18 0.71
CA ARG A 329 3.73 -13.24 1.67
C ARG A 329 3.02 -14.51 1.23
N THR A 330 3.77 -15.54 0.90
CA THR A 330 3.23 -16.85 0.56
C THR A 330 3.59 -17.84 1.66
N GLU A 331 2.58 -18.50 2.21
CA GLU A 331 2.74 -19.53 3.24
C GLU A 331 2.32 -20.88 2.69
N LYS A 332 3.16 -21.88 2.89
CA LYS A 332 2.95 -23.26 2.51
C LYS A 332 2.70 -24.08 3.76
N VAL A 333 1.52 -24.66 3.87
CA VAL A 333 1.05 -25.41 5.03
C VAL A 333 0.76 -26.85 4.61
N VAL A 334 1.35 -27.81 5.31
CA VAL A 334 1.03 -29.23 5.14
C VAL A 334 -0.03 -29.59 6.17
N ILE A 335 -1.12 -30.19 5.68
CA ILE A 335 -2.26 -30.60 6.49
C ILE A 335 -2.42 -32.13 6.39
N GLU A 336 -2.55 -32.80 7.53
CA GLU A 336 -2.67 -34.26 7.64
C GLU A 336 -3.98 -34.59 8.39
N PRO A 337 -5.01 -35.10 7.68
CA PRO A 337 -6.25 -35.56 8.32
C PRO A 337 -5.98 -36.77 9.22
N LEU A 338 -6.57 -36.76 10.42
CA LEU A 338 -6.40 -37.82 11.41
C LEU A 338 -7.45 -38.94 11.31
N GLY A 339 -8.58 -38.69 10.73
CA GLY A 339 -9.69 -39.62 10.66
C GLY A 339 -10.59 -39.37 9.46
N GLU A 340 -11.59 -40.27 9.31
CA GLU A 340 -12.63 -40.13 8.30
C GLU A 340 -13.67 -39.08 8.72
N GLY A 341 -14.30 -38.44 7.74
CA GLY A 341 -15.37 -37.49 7.95
C GLY A 341 -15.12 -36.16 7.25
N GLU A 342 -15.77 -35.13 7.79
CA GLU A 342 -15.66 -33.77 7.27
C GLU A 342 -14.51 -33.03 7.95
N LEU A 343 -13.56 -32.53 7.14
CA LEU A 343 -12.47 -31.67 7.59
C LEU A 343 -12.78 -30.22 7.21
N GLU A 344 -12.93 -29.36 8.21
CA GLU A 344 -13.11 -27.93 8.01
C GLU A 344 -11.79 -27.18 8.07
N LEU A 345 -11.49 -26.46 6.98
CA LEU A 345 -10.43 -25.45 6.95
C LEU A 345 -11.05 -24.11 7.29
N PRO A 346 -10.67 -23.50 8.43
CA PRO A 346 -11.31 -22.28 8.90
C PRO A 346 -11.09 -21.10 7.95
N ALA A 347 -12.01 -20.13 7.99
CA ALA A 347 -11.83 -18.85 7.31
C ALA A 347 -10.65 -18.09 7.89
N ILE A 348 -9.98 -17.29 7.03
CA ILE A 348 -8.91 -16.37 7.45
C ILE A 348 -9.43 -14.96 7.24
N ASP A 349 -9.63 -14.21 8.31
CA ASP A 349 -10.08 -12.82 8.28
C ASP A 349 -8.94 -11.88 8.66
N LEU A 350 -8.64 -10.94 7.74
CA LEU A 350 -7.64 -9.91 7.94
C LEU A 350 -8.29 -8.53 7.95
N HIS A 351 -8.18 -7.84 9.06
CA HIS A 351 -8.60 -6.44 9.17
C HIS A 351 -7.49 -5.53 8.65
N TRP A 352 -7.83 -4.61 7.75
CA TRP A 352 -6.87 -3.70 7.15
C TRP A 352 -7.49 -2.32 6.89
N TRP A 353 -6.63 -1.33 6.68
CA TRP A 353 -7.03 0.03 6.37
C TRP A 353 -6.76 0.32 4.90
N ASN A 354 -7.82 0.60 4.14
CA ASN A 354 -7.68 1.01 2.74
C ASN A 354 -7.39 2.51 2.69
N THR A 355 -6.14 2.86 2.35
CA THR A 355 -5.65 4.25 2.33
C THR A 355 -6.24 5.08 1.18
N LEU A 356 -6.76 4.44 0.11
CA LEU A 356 -7.40 5.14 -1.00
C LEU A 356 -8.84 5.55 -0.70
N SER A 357 -9.58 4.71 0.03
CA SER A 357 -10.97 4.97 0.40
C SER A 357 -11.12 5.52 1.82
N ASP A 358 -10.03 5.56 2.57
CA ASP A 358 -9.96 6.01 3.97
C ASP A 358 -10.94 5.26 4.87
N ARG A 359 -10.91 3.91 4.82
CA ARG A 359 -11.85 3.05 5.54
C ARG A 359 -11.20 1.73 5.97
N GLY A 360 -11.64 1.25 7.15
CA GLY A 360 -11.38 -0.12 7.56
C GLY A 360 -12.13 -1.12 6.68
N GLN A 361 -11.47 -2.19 6.30
CA GLN A 361 -12.03 -3.29 5.51
C GLN A 361 -11.62 -4.63 6.11
N ILE A 362 -12.37 -5.67 5.78
CA ILE A 362 -12.05 -7.06 6.11
C ILE A 362 -11.79 -7.79 4.80
N LEU A 363 -10.66 -8.47 4.74
CA LEU A 363 -10.30 -9.38 3.67
C LEU A 363 -10.48 -10.79 4.19
N THR A 364 -11.34 -11.58 3.55
CA THR A 364 -11.69 -12.94 3.99
C THR A 364 -11.27 -13.95 2.94
N LEU A 365 -10.49 -14.95 3.34
CA LEU A 365 -10.40 -16.22 2.65
C LEU A 365 -11.45 -17.15 3.28
N PRO A 366 -12.49 -17.57 2.55
CA PRO A 366 -13.61 -18.29 3.14
C PRO A 366 -13.20 -19.68 3.63
N ALA A 367 -13.90 -20.18 4.65
CA ALA A 367 -13.78 -21.56 5.11
C ALA A 367 -14.02 -22.55 3.97
N ARG A 368 -13.38 -23.71 4.03
CA ARG A 368 -13.55 -24.81 3.09
C ARG A 368 -13.85 -26.10 3.83
N GLN A 369 -14.69 -26.93 3.27
CA GLN A 369 -15.01 -28.25 3.77
C GLN A 369 -14.49 -29.31 2.80
N LEU A 370 -13.77 -30.29 3.32
CA LEU A 370 -13.18 -31.40 2.57
C LEU A 370 -13.72 -32.71 3.15
N MET A 371 -14.02 -33.69 2.28
CA MET A 371 -14.43 -35.00 2.72
C MET A 371 -13.20 -35.92 2.77
N VAL A 372 -12.96 -36.51 3.93
CA VAL A 372 -11.94 -37.55 4.14
C VAL A 372 -12.65 -38.88 4.14
N GLY A 373 -12.43 -39.67 3.08
CA GLY A 373 -13.10 -40.95 2.89
C GLY A 373 -12.46 -42.10 3.67
N ALA A 374 -13.20 -43.19 3.78
CA ALA A 374 -12.70 -44.42 4.38
C ALA A 374 -11.54 -45.01 3.56
N VAL A 375 -10.53 -45.53 4.26
CA VAL A 375 -9.49 -46.37 3.63
C VAL A 375 -10.19 -47.65 3.14
N THR A 376 -10.53 -47.70 1.86
CA THR A 376 -10.97 -48.95 1.22
C THR A 376 -9.78 -49.88 1.14
N LEU A 377 -9.62 -50.79 2.12
CA LEU A 377 -8.69 -51.91 1.98
C LEU A 377 -9.06 -52.66 0.67
N PRO A 378 -8.09 -52.91 -0.22
CA PRO A 378 -8.37 -53.68 -1.41
C PRO A 378 -8.99 -55.02 -1.00
N PRO A 379 -10.08 -55.51 -1.66
CA PRO A 379 -10.68 -56.76 -1.33
C PRO A 379 -9.67 -57.89 -1.59
N GLY A 380 -9.04 -58.43 -0.52
CA GLY A 380 -8.00 -59.45 -0.62
C GLY A 380 -6.91 -59.43 0.45
N ALA A 381 -6.84 -58.40 1.26
CA ALA A 381 -6.00 -58.48 2.46
C ALA A 381 -6.73 -59.29 3.54
N ALA A 382 -6.81 -60.60 3.34
CA ALA A 382 -7.25 -61.52 4.40
C ALA A 382 -6.31 -61.29 5.60
N ALA A 383 -6.89 -61.06 6.76
CA ALA A 383 -6.15 -61.06 7.99
C ALA A 383 -5.24 -62.31 8.04
N PRO A 384 -3.99 -62.20 8.43
CA PRO A 384 -3.12 -63.35 8.54
C PRO A 384 -3.80 -64.36 9.46
N ASP A 385 -4.01 -65.60 8.92
CA ASP A 385 -4.59 -66.70 9.68
C ASP A 385 -3.89 -66.76 11.05
N PRO A 386 -4.64 -66.93 12.13
CA PRO A 386 -4.01 -67.10 13.44
C PRO A 386 -3.14 -68.34 13.36
N ALA A 387 -1.83 -68.21 13.60
CA ALA A 387 -0.87 -69.27 13.63
C ALA A 387 -1.36 -70.46 14.44
N PRO A 388 -1.30 -71.69 13.91
CA PRO A 388 -1.82 -72.86 14.63
C PRO A 388 -1.17 -72.96 16.03
N SER A 389 -1.98 -72.91 17.04
CA SER A 389 -1.57 -73.17 18.45
C SER A 389 -0.93 -74.54 18.56
N ARG A 390 0.37 -74.63 18.63
CA ARG A 390 1.07 -75.81 19.04
C ARG A 390 0.67 -76.13 20.48
N ARG A 391 -0.13 -77.18 20.66
CA ARG A 391 -0.42 -77.82 21.93
C ARG A 391 0.89 -78.27 22.57
N GLY A 392 1.12 -77.79 23.76
CA GLY A 392 2.30 -78.11 24.57
C GLY A 392 2.40 -79.57 24.90
N SER A 393 3.62 -80.02 24.84
CA SER A 393 4.07 -81.23 25.59
C SER A 393 4.79 -80.73 26.83
N ALA A 394 4.32 -81.15 27.96
CA ALA A 394 4.89 -80.92 29.27
C ALA A 394 6.22 -81.70 29.48
N LEU A 395 6.99 -81.27 30.50
CA LEU A 395 8.13 -81.92 31.17
C LEU A 395 9.50 -81.39 30.72
N ASP A 396 10.43 -80.97 31.49
CA ASP A 396 10.72 -80.88 32.94
C ASP A 396 11.86 -79.88 33.17
N PRO A 397 12.11 -79.31 34.35
CA PRO A 397 13.30 -78.52 34.67
C PRO A 397 14.39 -79.40 35.29
N PRO A 398 15.60 -78.98 35.67
CA PRO A 398 16.24 -77.64 35.71
C PRO A 398 17.69 -77.64 35.23
N SER A 399 18.33 -76.49 35.07
CA SER A 399 19.74 -76.33 35.49
C SER A 399 20.10 -74.83 35.50
N ARG A 400 20.45 -74.38 36.63
CA ARG A 400 21.18 -73.15 36.95
C ARG A 400 22.49 -73.12 36.20
N LEU A 401 22.82 -72.01 35.56
CA LEU A 401 24.21 -71.55 35.47
C LEU A 401 24.27 -70.06 35.37
N LEU A 402 24.76 -69.46 36.44
CA LEU A 402 25.29 -68.14 36.57
C LEU A 402 26.46 -67.94 35.62
N VAL A 403 26.54 -66.90 34.83
CA VAL A 403 27.81 -66.24 34.56
C VAL A 403 27.54 -64.72 34.52
N ALA A 404 28.14 -64.12 35.51
CA ALA A 404 28.36 -62.67 35.60
C ALA A 404 29.48 -62.23 34.68
N GLY A 405 29.56 -61.03 34.33
CA GLY A 405 30.74 -60.38 33.76
C GLY A 405 30.41 -59.14 32.94
N LEU A 406 30.48 -57.97 33.62
CA LEU A 406 31.47 -56.91 33.40
C LEU A 406 31.50 -56.40 31.96
N GLY A 407 31.34 -55.15 31.67
CA GLY A 407 31.76 -53.95 32.37
C GLY A 407 32.28 -52.95 31.38
N LEU A 408 32.17 -51.69 31.80
CA LEU A 408 33.05 -50.57 31.44
C LEU A 408 32.77 -49.84 30.10
N VAL A 409 32.13 -48.64 30.20
CA VAL A 409 32.78 -47.32 30.31
C VAL A 409 33.72 -46.99 29.13
N SER A 410 33.32 -45.98 28.38
CA SER A 410 34.27 -44.93 27.98
C SER A 410 33.53 -43.61 27.65
N ILE A 411 33.69 -42.71 28.56
CA ILE A 411 33.66 -41.25 28.42
C ILE A 411 35.01 -40.83 27.81
N ILE A 412 35.03 -39.91 26.87
CA ILE A 412 36.05 -38.90 26.58
C ILE A 412 35.44 -38.00 25.50
N SER A 413 34.93 -36.78 25.80
CA SER A 413 35.63 -35.50 26.03
C SER A 413 36.63 -35.12 24.95
N SER A 414 36.38 -33.99 24.42
CA SER A 414 37.23 -32.78 24.25
C SER A 414 36.83 -32.01 23.00
N LEU A 415 36.41 -30.80 23.21
CA LEU A 415 37.21 -29.58 23.25
C LEU A 415 37.99 -29.30 21.95
N GLY A 416 37.64 -28.20 21.33
CA GLY A 416 38.69 -27.30 20.92
C GLY A 416 38.53 -26.63 19.56
N TRP A 417 38.39 -25.34 19.63
CA TRP A 417 39.02 -24.30 18.77
C TRP A 417 38.53 -24.19 17.30
N LEU A 418 38.05 -23.11 16.80
CA LEU A 418 38.45 -21.68 16.81
C LEU A 418 37.23 -20.87 16.34
#